data_12f7e7be9c6789728fbb45b654a146b1
#
_entry.id   12f7e7be9c6789728fbb45b654a146b1
#
_cell.length_a   1.000
_cell.length_b   1.000
_cell.length_c   1.000
_cell.angle_alpha   90.00
_cell.angle_beta   90.00
_cell.angle_gamma   90.00
#
_symmetry.space_group_name_H-M   'P 1'
#
loop_
_entity.id
_entity.type
_entity.pdbx_description
1 polymer ?
#
loop_
_entity_poly.entity_id
_entity_poly.type
_entity_poly.pdbx_seq_one_letter_code
_entity_poly.pdbx_strand_id
1 'polypeptide(L)'
;LWRRYIKSALRQDERLLSYGEPQGEYDLREVLCRYLQNNRNVVCTPEHIVIGAGVQSLLHILCPLIEGRKKIAFYNPGFRQGRAVFEDHGFELCDRKQEQPDVCYVSPSQATAWGDVLSVGERMKILREASEKNILLIEDDYNSEFCYYHHPSPSIQGLAGGNGVIYLGTFSRLLLP
;
A
#
# COMPACT_ATOMS: atom_id res chain seq x y z
N LEU A 1 2.46 22.42 16.34
CA LEU A 1 3.58 21.97 15.50
C LEU A 1 3.18 21.96 14.02
N TRP A 2 2.12 21.25 13.61
CA TRP A 2 1.61 21.11 12.24
C TRP A 2 1.32 22.46 11.56
N ARG A 3 0.57 23.36 12.21
CA ARG A 3 0.31 24.71 11.68
C ARG A 3 1.57 25.50 11.33
N ARG A 4 2.66 25.31 12.08
CA ARG A 4 3.93 26.00 11.82
C ARG A 4 4.57 25.49 10.54
N TYR A 5 4.55 24.18 10.32
CA TYR A 5 5.09 23.58 9.10
C TYR A 5 4.28 23.97 7.86
N ILE A 6 2.94 23.92 7.93
CA ILE A 6 2.08 24.38 6.83
C ILE A 6 2.37 25.84 6.48
N LYS A 7 2.41 26.73 7.50
CA LYS A 7 2.71 28.15 7.25
C LYS A 7 4.11 28.36 6.66
N SER A 8 5.08 27.58 7.06
CA SER A 8 6.44 27.64 6.51
C SER A 8 6.45 27.19 5.06
N ALA A 9 5.84 26.07 4.74
CA ALA A 9 5.75 25.54 3.38
C ALA A 9 5.07 26.56 2.43
N LEU A 10 3.91 27.10 2.83
CA LEU A 10 3.16 28.07 2.02
C LEU A 10 3.90 29.41 1.78
N ARG A 11 4.91 29.74 2.56
CA ARG A 11 5.67 31.01 2.42
C ARG A 11 6.91 30.90 1.55
N GLN A 12 7.41 29.70 1.34
CA GLN A 12 8.76 29.49 0.80
C GLN A 12 8.79 28.89 -0.59
N ASP A 13 7.63 28.49 -1.16
CA ASP A 13 7.67 27.67 -2.36
C ASP A 13 6.80 28.26 -3.47
N GLU A 14 7.44 28.92 -4.44
CA GLU A 14 6.80 29.36 -5.70
C GLU A 14 6.29 28.17 -6.53
N ARG A 15 6.82 26.95 -6.28
CA ARG A 15 6.37 25.69 -6.93
C ARG A 15 4.90 25.38 -6.63
N LEU A 16 4.35 25.88 -5.51
CA LEU A 16 2.92 25.73 -5.18
C LEU A 16 1.99 26.42 -6.19
N LEU A 17 2.52 27.32 -7.00
CA LEU A 17 1.79 28.03 -8.06
C LEU A 17 1.93 27.38 -9.45
N SER A 18 2.68 26.27 -9.54
CA SER A 18 2.88 25.50 -10.76
C SER A 18 2.24 24.12 -10.68
N TYR A 19 2.14 23.44 -11.83
CA TYR A 19 1.75 22.03 -11.85
C TYR A 19 2.83 21.19 -11.17
N GLY A 20 2.39 20.31 -10.24
CA GLY A 20 3.27 19.34 -9.58
C GLY A 20 3.69 18.19 -10.50
N GLU A 21 4.64 17.38 -10.02
CA GLU A 21 5.06 16.17 -10.73
C GLU A 21 3.93 15.12 -10.74
N PRO A 22 3.70 14.39 -11.85
CA PRO A 22 2.61 13.40 -11.93
C PRO A 22 2.65 12.31 -10.87
N GLN A 23 3.84 11.90 -10.43
CA GLN A 23 4.04 10.93 -9.35
C GLN A 23 4.02 11.55 -7.94
N GLY A 24 3.90 12.87 -7.84
CA GLY A 24 4.13 13.65 -6.61
C GLY A 24 5.56 14.20 -6.54
N GLU A 25 5.73 15.26 -5.75
CA GLU A 25 6.99 15.98 -5.61
C GLU A 25 8.17 15.06 -5.25
N TYR A 26 9.28 15.18 -5.97
CA TYR A 26 10.46 14.33 -5.80
C TYR A 26 11.00 14.36 -4.37
N ASP A 27 11.13 15.56 -3.79
CA ASP A 27 11.62 15.75 -2.42
C ASP A 27 10.77 14.97 -1.40
N LEU A 28 9.44 14.95 -1.59
CA LEU A 28 8.53 14.19 -0.73
C LEU A 28 8.70 12.68 -0.95
N ARG A 29 8.83 12.23 -2.20
CA ARG A 29 9.08 10.82 -2.52
C ARG A 29 10.40 10.32 -1.94
N GLU A 30 11.45 11.17 -1.95
CA GLU A 30 12.74 10.86 -1.33
C GLU A 30 12.64 10.69 0.19
N VAL A 31 11.93 11.58 0.88
CA VAL A 31 11.69 11.48 2.33
C VAL A 31 10.86 10.25 2.66
N LEU A 32 9.80 9.97 1.89
CA LEU A 32 8.97 8.78 2.05
C LEU A 32 9.76 7.50 1.80
N CYS A 33 10.62 7.46 0.78
CA CYS A 33 11.48 6.33 0.48
C CYS A 33 12.35 5.97 1.71
N ARG A 34 13.06 6.95 2.26
CA ARG A 34 13.90 6.76 3.47
C ARG A 34 13.05 6.31 4.68
N TYR A 35 11.87 6.89 4.85
CA TYR A 35 10.95 6.51 5.92
C TYR A 35 10.50 5.04 5.80
N LEU A 36 10.06 4.62 4.62
CA LEU A 36 9.57 3.27 4.35
C LEU A 36 10.68 2.22 4.49
N GLN A 37 11.88 2.52 3.99
CA GLN A 37 13.04 1.66 4.15
C GLN A 37 13.38 1.43 5.63
N ASN A 38 13.44 2.51 6.41
CA ASN A 38 13.86 2.44 7.82
C ASN A 38 12.80 1.83 8.74
N ASN A 39 11.53 2.08 8.48
CA ASN A 39 10.45 1.68 9.40
C ASN A 39 9.72 0.41 8.97
N ARG A 40 9.71 0.10 7.68
CA ARG A 40 8.93 -1.02 7.13
C ARG A 40 9.77 -1.99 6.29
N ASN A 41 11.05 -1.74 6.15
CA ASN A 41 11.94 -2.54 5.30
C ASN A 41 11.50 -2.58 3.83
N VAL A 42 10.71 -1.62 3.37
CA VAL A 42 10.24 -1.55 1.98
C VAL A 42 11.43 -1.35 1.04
N VAL A 43 11.54 -2.17 0.02
CA VAL A 43 12.58 -2.06 -1.01
C VAL A 43 12.06 -1.15 -2.12
N CYS A 44 12.49 0.09 -2.12
CA CYS A 44 12.09 1.08 -3.11
C CYS A 44 13.17 2.15 -3.34
N THR A 45 13.03 2.89 -4.44
CA THR A 45 13.69 4.18 -4.69
C THR A 45 12.61 5.26 -4.86
N PRO A 46 12.95 6.55 -4.87
CA PRO A 46 11.96 7.61 -5.09
C PRO A 46 11.15 7.46 -6.39
N GLU A 47 11.75 6.86 -7.43
CA GLU A 47 11.11 6.59 -8.72
C GLU A 47 10.01 5.51 -8.64
N HIS A 48 10.07 4.64 -7.62
CA HIS A 48 9.07 3.61 -7.39
C HIS A 48 7.86 4.10 -6.57
N ILE A 49 7.85 5.37 -6.15
CA ILE A 49 6.81 5.92 -5.28
C ILE A 49 5.85 6.80 -6.09
N VAL A 50 4.56 6.54 -5.94
CA VAL A 50 3.47 7.37 -6.47
C VAL A 50 2.64 7.90 -5.31
N ILE A 51 2.41 9.21 -5.28
CA ILE A 51 1.61 9.89 -4.27
C ILE A 51 0.24 10.20 -4.86
N GLY A 52 -0.81 9.78 -4.18
CA GLY A 52 -2.20 9.99 -4.63
C GLY A 52 -3.13 10.43 -3.51
N ALA A 53 -4.31 10.87 -3.90
CA ALA A 53 -5.36 11.35 -3.00
C ALA A 53 -6.16 10.19 -2.36
N GLY A 54 -5.45 9.35 -1.60
CA GLY A 54 -6.03 8.19 -0.93
C GLY A 54 -5.99 6.90 -1.76
N VAL A 55 -6.29 5.79 -1.09
CA VAL A 55 -6.12 4.43 -1.64
C VAL A 55 -6.96 4.19 -2.90
N GLN A 56 -8.19 4.70 -2.96
CA GLN A 56 -9.03 4.49 -4.14
C GLN A 56 -8.42 5.11 -5.40
N SER A 57 -7.92 6.36 -5.31
CA SER A 57 -7.23 7.01 -6.43
C SER A 57 -6.01 6.23 -6.88
N LEU A 58 -5.23 5.70 -5.93
CA LEU A 58 -4.07 4.87 -6.23
C LEU A 58 -4.47 3.55 -6.89
N LEU A 59 -5.57 2.92 -6.46
CA LEU A 59 -6.08 1.70 -7.09
C LEU A 59 -6.58 1.95 -8.52
N HIS A 60 -7.25 3.08 -8.78
CA HIS A 60 -7.62 3.47 -10.15
C HIS A 60 -6.42 3.66 -11.07
N ILE A 61 -5.28 4.13 -10.54
CA ILE A 61 -4.03 4.23 -11.29
C ILE A 61 -3.41 2.84 -11.48
N LEU A 62 -3.46 1.99 -10.44
CA LEU A 62 -2.82 0.69 -10.42
C LEU A 62 -3.51 -0.33 -11.35
N CYS A 63 -4.84 -0.40 -11.33
CA CYS A 63 -5.59 -1.43 -12.06
C CYS A 63 -5.23 -1.52 -13.55
N PRO A 64 -5.11 -0.39 -14.30
CA PRO A 64 -4.68 -0.45 -15.70
C PRO A 64 -3.23 -0.92 -15.91
N LEU A 65 -2.37 -0.82 -14.89
CA LEU A 65 -0.95 -1.18 -14.99
C LEU A 65 -0.69 -2.68 -14.77
N ILE A 66 -1.64 -3.42 -14.18
CA ILE A 66 -1.53 -4.85 -13.91
C ILE A 66 -2.23 -5.69 -14.99
N GLU A 67 -1.89 -5.42 -16.25
CA GLU A 67 -2.46 -6.06 -17.43
C GLU A 67 -2.37 -7.59 -17.40
N GLY A 68 -3.36 -8.25 -18.03
CA GLY A 68 -3.43 -9.71 -18.12
C GLY A 68 -3.94 -10.41 -16.85
N ARG A 69 -4.13 -9.69 -15.75
CA ARG A 69 -4.69 -10.20 -14.50
C ARG A 69 -6.17 -9.87 -14.44
N LYS A 70 -7.00 -10.86 -14.10
CA LYS A 70 -8.47 -10.72 -14.15
C LYS A 70 -9.16 -11.06 -12.83
N LYS A 71 -8.58 -11.95 -12.01
CA LYS A 71 -9.18 -12.43 -10.77
C LYS A 71 -8.48 -11.85 -9.56
N ILE A 72 -9.25 -11.27 -8.64
CA ILE A 72 -8.73 -10.75 -7.38
C ILE A 72 -9.44 -11.36 -6.19
N ALA A 73 -8.66 -11.74 -5.18
CA ALA A 73 -9.15 -12.17 -3.88
C ALA A 73 -8.71 -11.19 -2.77
N PHE A 74 -9.56 -11.00 -1.78
CA PHE A 74 -9.27 -10.19 -0.60
C PHE A 74 -9.11 -11.08 0.63
N TYR A 75 -8.00 -10.92 1.36
CA TYR A 75 -7.83 -11.60 2.65
C TYR A 75 -8.82 -11.06 3.69
N ASN A 76 -9.07 -9.76 3.66
CA ASN A 76 -10.10 -9.11 4.50
C ASN A 76 -11.27 -8.66 3.61
N PRO A 77 -12.48 -9.21 3.79
CA PRO A 77 -13.64 -8.87 2.96
C PRO A 77 -14.22 -7.48 3.24
N GLY A 78 -13.74 -6.78 4.27
CA GLY A 78 -14.34 -5.51 4.74
C GLY A 78 -14.06 -4.29 3.87
N PHE A 79 -13.08 -4.32 2.97
CA PHE A 79 -12.73 -3.18 2.12
C PHE A 79 -13.61 -3.08 0.87
N ARG A 80 -14.87 -2.65 1.07
CA ARG A 80 -15.89 -2.57 0.01
C ARG A 80 -15.50 -1.60 -1.12
N GLN A 81 -14.95 -0.43 -0.77
CA GLN A 81 -14.57 0.59 -1.76
C GLN A 81 -13.47 0.10 -2.71
N GLY A 82 -12.47 -0.60 -2.19
CA GLY A 82 -11.42 -1.18 -3.03
C GLY A 82 -11.96 -2.27 -3.94
N ARG A 83 -12.90 -3.11 -3.45
CA ARG A 83 -13.57 -4.13 -4.28
C ARG A 83 -14.28 -3.49 -5.47
N ALA A 84 -15.08 -2.44 -5.23
CA ALA A 84 -15.77 -1.70 -6.28
C ALA A 84 -14.80 -1.16 -7.34
N VAL A 85 -13.66 -0.59 -6.93
CA VAL A 85 -12.65 -0.09 -7.89
C VAL A 85 -12.14 -1.21 -8.80
N PHE A 86 -11.83 -2.40 -8.25
CA PHE A 86 -11.41 -3.53 -9.08
C PHE A 86 -12.50 -4.02 -10.02
N GLU A 87 -13.76 -4.09 -9.56
CA GLU A 87 -14.92 -4.46 -10.39
C GLU A 87 -15.13 -3.44 -11.53
N ASP A 88 -15.01 -2.14 -11.25
CA ASP A 88 -15.10 -1.05 -12.25
C ASP A 88 -14.01 -1.17 -13.34
N HIS A 89 -12.86 -1.77 -13.01
CA HIS A 89 -11.78 -2.06 -13.95
C HIS A 89 -11.86 -3.48 -14.56
N GLY A 90 -12.99 -4.18 -14.38
CA GLY A 90 -13.26 -5.47 -15.02
C GLY A 90 -12.60 -6.66 -14.33
N PHE A 91 -12.16 -6.52 -13.08
CA PHE A 91 -11.69 -7.66 -12.30
C PHE A 91 -12.86 -8.46 -11.74
N GLU A 92 -12.72 -9.77 -11.76
CA GLU A 92 -13.62 -10.72 -11.12
C GLU A 92 -13.19 -10.96 -9.66
N LEU A 93 -14.12 -10.75 -8.73
CA LEU A 93 -13.88 -11.08 -7.32
C LEU A 93 -14.02 -12.60 -7.13
N CYS A 94 -13.01 -13.23 -6.57
CA CYS A 94 -13.03 -14.67 -6.31
C CYS A 94 -12.73 -15.02 -4.85
N ASP A 95 -13.12 -16.22 -4.43
CA ASP A 95 -12.72 -16.79 -3.15
C ASP A 95 -11.42 -17.60 -3.36
N ARG A 96 -10.31 -17.12 -2.76
CA ARG A 96 -8.99 -17.78 -2.84
C ARG A 96 -8.98 -19.25 -2.35
N LYS A 97 -10.02 -19.70 -1.63
CA LYS A 97 -10.15 -21.09 -1.19
C LYS A 97 -10.73 -22.00 -2.26
N GLN A 98 -11.46 -21.43 -3.21
CA GLN A 98 -12.14 -22.16 -4.28
C GLN A 98 -11.44 -22.00 -5.62
N GLU A 99 -10.87 -20.83 -5.87
CA GLU A 99 -10.23 -20.49 -7.13
C GLU A 99 -8.86 -19.85 -6.90
N GLN A 100 -7.96 -20.02 -7.85
CA GLN A 100 -6.68 -19.33 -7.84
C GLN A 100 -6.86 -17.90 -8.36
N PRO A 101 -6.60 -16.85 -7.54
CA PRO A 101 -6.60 -15.48 -7.99
C PRO A 101 -5.30 -15.14 -8.75
N ASP A 102 -5.35 -14.11 -9.59
CA ASP A 102 -4.16 -13.48 -10.18
C ASP A 102 -3.55 -12.42 -9.25
N VAL A 103 -4.42 -11.81 -8.42
CA VAL A 103 -4.07 -10.75 -7.48
C VAL A 103 -4.66 -11.05 -6.11
N CYS A 104 -3.90 -10.85 -5.04
CA CYS A 104 -4.41 -10.88 -3.67
C CYS A 104 -4.18 -9.57 -2.96
N TYR A 105 -5.25 -8.99 -2.41
CA TYR A 105 -5.23 -7.82 -1.55
C TYR A 105 -5.18 -8.24 -0.08
N VAL A 106 -4.17 -7.78 0.64
CA VAL A 106 -3.92 -8.15 2.04
C VAL A 106 -3.59 -6.94 2.89
N SER A 107 -4.16 -6.85 4.09
CA SER A 107 -3.85 -5.81 5.08
C SER A 107 -3.18 -6.45 6.30
N PRO A 108 -1.85 -6.59 6.31
CA PRO A 108 -1.15 -7.36 7.34
C PRO A 108 -1.20 -6.71 8.73
N SER A 109 -1.34 -5.40 8.78
CA SER A 109 -1.44 -4.62 10.03
C SER A 109 -2.86 -4.59 10.61
N GLN A 110 -3.85 -5.11 9.88
CA GLN A 110 -5.23 -5.31 10.35
C GLN A 110 -5.86 -6.50 9.60
N ALA A 111 -5.44 -7.70 9.93
CA ALA A 111 -5.89 -8.92 9.27
C ALA A 111 -7.36 -9.28 9.56
N THR A 112 -7.91 -8.84 10.69
CA THR A 112 -9.30 -9.05 11.08
C THR A 112 -10.00 -7.75 11.44
N ALA A 113 -11.32 -7.80 11.56
CA ALA A 113 -12.12 -6.66 12.05
C ALA A 113 -11.76 -6.23 13.48
N TRP A 114 -11.12 -7.11 14.26
CA TRP A 114 -10.69 -6.87 15.64
C TRP A 114 -9.29 -6.24 15.75
N GLY A 115 -8.60 -6.05 14.62
CA GLY A 115 -7.29 -5.40 14.58
C GLY A 115 -6.11 -6.35 14.75
N ASP A 116 -6.30 -7.65 14.52
CA ASP A 116 -5.19 -8.62 14.60
C ASP A 116 -4.12 -8.31 13.55
N VAL A 117 -2.87 -8.43 13.96
CA VAL A 117 -1.70 -8.20 13.11
C VAL A 117 -1.10 -9.54 12.70
N LEU A 118 -0.84 -9.73 11.41
CA LEU A 118 -0.17 -10.93 10.93
C LEU A 118 1.27 -10.99 11.45
N SER A 119 1.61 -12.12 12.05
CA SER A 119 2.99 -12.43 12.44
C SER A 119 3.91 -12.53 11.20
N VAL A 120 5.22 -12.42 11.41
CA VAL A 120 6.22 -12.60 10.33
C VAL A 120 6.08 -13.97 9.68
N GLY A 121 5.80 -15.02 10.47
CA GLY A 121 5.58 -16.38 9.94
C GLY A 121 4.38 -16.48 9.00
N GLU A 122 3.26 -15.81 9.33
CA GLU A 122 2.08 -15.76 8.48
C GLU A 122 2.33 -14.95 7.20
N ARG A 123 3.04 -13.81 7.29
CA ARG A 123 3.46 -13.01 6.12
C ARG A 123 4.33 -13.83 5.17
N MET A 124 5.29 -14.59 5.70
CA MET A 124 6.14 -15.49 4.92
C MET A 124 5.36 -16.63 4.27
N LYS A 125 4.33 -17.15 4.93
CA LYS A 125 3.45 -18.18 4.37
C LYS A 125 2.65 -17.64 3.18
N ILE A 126 2.06 -16.43 3.33
CA ILE A 126 1.34 -15.74 2.24
C ILE A 126 2.27 -15.49 1.06
N LEU A 127 3.48 -14.98 1.33
CA LEU A 127 4.47 -14.68 0.30
C LEU A 127 4.89 -15.94 -0.47
N ARG A 128 5.13 -17.04 0.23
CA ARG A 128 5.49 -18.32 -0.40
C ARG A 128 4.37 -18.82 -1.31
N GLU A 129 3.13 -18.85 -0.81
CA GLU A 129 1.97 -19.25 -1.60
C GLU A 129 1.81 -18.38 -2.85
N ALA A 130 1.97 -17.06 -2.72
CA ALA A 130 1.87 -16.13 -3.83
C ALA A 130 2.97 -16.37 -4.88
N SER A 131 4.21 -16.60 -4.43
CA SER A 131 5.35 -16.88 -5.31
C SER A 131 5.17 -18.19 -6.08
N GLU A 132 4.76 -19.27 -5.39
CA GLU A 132 4.54 -20.58 -6.01
C GLU A 132 3.43 -20.56 -7.08
N LYS A 133 2.41 -19.70 -6.88
CA LYS A 133 1.24 -19.60 -7.77
C LYS A 133 1.29 -18.40 -8.72
N ASN A 134 2.39 -17.66 -8.76
CA ASN A 134 2.53 -16.41 -9.54
C ASN A 134 1.41 -15.39 -9.28
N ILE A 135 1.01 -15.24 -8.03
CA ILE A 135 0.00 -14.28 -7.58
C ILE A 135 0.68 -12.94 -7.24
N LEU A 136 0.18 -11.83 -7.78
CA LEU A 136 0.59 -10.50 -7.40
C LEU A 136 -0.04 -10.13 -6.04
N LEU A 137 0.76 -9.73 -5.07
CA LEU A 137 0.26 -9.24 -3.79
C LEU A 137 0.12 -7.71 -3.83
N ILE A 138 -0.98 -7.21 -3.28
CA ILE A 138 -1.16 -5.81 -2.92
C ILE A 138 -1.25 -5.74 -1.41
N GLU A 139 -0.20 -5.21 -0.79
CA GLU A 139 -0.10 -5.01 0.66
C GLU A 139 -0.63 -3.63 1.03
N ASP A 140 -1.75 -3.57 1.76
CA ASP A 140 -2.34 -2.34 2.28
C ASP A 140 -1.99 -2.16 3.76
N ASP A 141 -1.07 -1.27 4.03
CA ASP A 141 -0.45 -1.05 5.34
C ASP A 141 -0.89 0.29 5.96
N TYR A 142 -2.17 0.41 6.27
CA TYR A 142 -2.78 1.65 6.75
C TYR A 142 -2.78 1.85 8.27
N ASN A 143 -2.35 0.86 9.06
CA ASN A 143 -2.36 0.88 10.52
C ASN A 143 -1.00 0.58 11.17
N SER A 144 0.05 0.43 10.40
CA SER A 144 1.36 -0.02 10.91
C SER A 144 2.02 0.92 11.90
N GLU A 145 1.71 2.21 11.85
CA GLU A 145 2.22 3.21 12.77
C GLU A 145 1.61 3.11 14.18
N PHE A 146 0.47 2.43 14.34
CA PHE A 146 -0.21 2.25 15.62
C PHE A 146 0.24 0.98 16.36
N CYS A 147 1.54 0.67 16.36
CA CYS A 147 2.10 -0.45 17.10
C CYS A 147 2.33 -0.08 18.57
N TYR A 148 1.32 -0.29 19.42
CA TYR A 148 1.39 0.04 20.85
C TYR A 148 2.14 -1.00 21.70
N TYR A 149 2.26 -2.25 21.26
CA TYR A 149 2.74 -3.36 22.07
C TYR A 149 3.83 -4.21 21.43
N HIS A 150 4.18 -3.97 20.17
CA HIS A 150 5.15 -4.79 19.42
C HIS A 150 6.13 -3.92 18.64
N HIS A 151 7.32 -4.46 18.37
CA HIS A 151 8.22 -3.84 17.39
C HIS A 151 7.57 -3.85 16.01
N PRO A 152 7.78 -2.80 15.18
CA PRO A 152 7.28 -2.79 13.82
C PRO A 152 7.71 -4.05 13.07
N SER A 153 6.76 -4.80 12.57
CA SER A 153 7.06 -5.96 11.72
C SER A 153 7.43 -5.48 10.32
N PRO A 154 8.40 -6.12 9.64
CA PRO A 154 8.72 -5.78 8.27
C PRO A 154 7.51 -6.00 7.35
N SER A 155 7.37 -5.19 6.31
CA SER A 155 6.33 -5.37 5.28
C SER A 155 6.49 -6.69 4.54
N ILE A 156 5.42 -7.21 3.94
CA ILE A 156 5.50 -8.37 3.03
C ILE A 156 6.39 -8.00 1.83
N GLN A 157 6.26 -6.77 1.32
CA GLN A 157 7.09 -6.25 0.23
C GLN A 157 8.58 -6.29 0.56
N GLY A 158 8.97 -5.87 1.78
CA GLY A 158 10.34 -5.94 2.25
C GLY A 158 10.84 -7.38 2.42
N LEU A 159 9.99 -8.28 2.95
CA LEU A 159 10.30 -9.72 3.05
C LEU A 159 10.45 -10.37 1.67
N ALA A 160 9.77 -9.87 0.65
CA ALA A 160 9.86 -10.32 -0.73
C ALA A 160 11.09 -9.78 -1.48
N GLY A 161 11.89 -8.92 -0.87
CA GLY A 161 12.97 -8.23 -1.58
C GLY A 161 12.48 -7.31 -2.71
N GLY A 162 11.23 -6.82 -2.61
CA GLY A 162 10.63 -5.92 -3.61
C GLY A 162 9.92 -6.61 -4.77
N ASN A 163 9.94 -7.94 -4.86
CA ASN A 163 9.41 -8.65 -6.02
C ASN A 163 7.99 -9.19 -5.77
N GLY A 164 7.09 -9.02 -6.77
CA GLY A 164 5.74 -9.59 -6.74
C GLY A 164 4.80 -9.00 -5.68
N VAL A 165 5.17 -7.88 -5.04
CA VAL A 165 4.37 -7.21 -4.02
C VAL A 165 4.33 -5.71 -4.26
N ILE A 166 3.13 -5.15 -4.37
CA ILE A 166 2.89 -3.70 -4.41
C ILE A 166 2.52 -3.25 -3.00
N TYR A 167 3.22 -2.26 -2.48
CA TYR A 167 2.98 -1.70 -1.15
C TYR A 167 2.12 -0.44 -1.23
N LEU A 168 1.05 -0.38 -0.47
CA LEU A 168 0.22 0.79 -0.27
C LEU A 168 0.35 1.26 1.18
N GLY A 169 0.66 2.52 1.41
CA GLY A 169 0.76 3.14 2.72
C GLY A 169 -0.03 4.44 2.79
N THR A 170 -0.38 4.88 3.98
CA THR A 170 -1.10 6.14 4.19
C THR A 170 -0.76 6.76 5.54
N PHE A 171 -0.74 8.09 5.58
CA PHE A 171 -0.62 8.87 6.81
C PHE A 171 -1.95 9.50 7.26
N SER A 172 -3.06 9.20 6.57
CA SER A 172 -4.36 9.85 6.82
C SER A 172 -4.88 9.66 8.25
N ARG A 173 -4.48 8.60 8.94
CA ARG A 173 -4.85 8.36 10.33
C ARG A 173 -3.93 9.02 11.36
N LEU A 174 -2.71 9.39 10.96
CA LEU A 174 -1.71 10.06 11.81
C LEU A 174 -1.77 11.57 11.67
N LEU A 175 -1.94 12.02 10.45
CA LEU A 175 -2.09 13.42 10.10
C LEU A 175 -3.57 13.67 9.94
N LEU A 176 -4.08 14.73 10.57
CA LEU A 176 -5.49 15.14 10.44
C LEU A 176 -5.90 15.13 8.96
N PRO A 177 -7.03 14.50 8.61
CA PRO A 177 -7.54 14.51 7.25
C PRO A 177 -7.92 15.91 6.80
#